data_2f76f88652799f6e61e83d67ff6b19b8
#
_entry.id   2f76f88652799f6e61e83d67ff6b19b8
#
_cell.length_a   1.000
_cell.length_b   1.000
_cell.length_c   1.000
_cell.angle_alpha   90.00
_cell.angle_beta   90.00
_cell.angle_gamma   90.00
#
_symmetry.space_group_name_H-M   'P 1'
#
loop_
_entity.id
_entity.type
_entity.pdbx_description
1 polymer ?
#
loop_
_entity_poly.entity_id
_entity_poly.type
_entity_poly.pdbx_seq_one_letter_code
_entity_poly.pdbx_strand_id
1 'polypeptide(L)'
;VELDYCGICPWDVRAFRGLASGIQYPRLLGHEAAGRVTRIGEAVRSVSVGQAVVVNFIVQCGTCPACRRGLMNVCQRPTYGRGGFAEAVTVPETNVFPFNPKTSPQAAAFTEPLSCVLRGERMLDIQPGETALVIGAGPIGLMHIQVARLFGARVLAADLRPERLEMARQMGAEVVINPGEQSLKDAVLAATDGWGADAAAVTVGSARLVEETLPTLARGGRMNIFAGIYPKEPVSLDPNLIHYRELRVLGSSDSTPADFRQALALIDQGQAQVLPLISHLLPLERLTEGMEIVKAAQGLKVMIDLHA
;
A
#
# COMPACT_ATOMS: atom_id res chain seq x y z
N VAL A 1 -11.24 -4.50 -20.76
CA VAL A 1 -9.84 -4.78 -20.45
C VAL A 1 -9.71 -6.25 -20.17
N GLU A 2 -8.86 -6.94 -20.90
CA GLU A 2 -8.35 -8.26 -20.58
C GLU A 2 -7.21 -8.10 -19.59
N LEU A 3 -7.21 -8.89 -18.50
CA LEU A 3 -6.29 -8.73 -17.41
C LEU A 3 -5.16 -9.76 -17.51
N ASP A 4 -3.91 -9.29 -17.40
CA ASP A 4 -2.74 -10.15 -17.45
C ASP A 4 -2.38 -10.67 -16.04
N TYR A 5 -2.35 -9.76 -15.05
CA TYR A 5 -1.96 -10.07 -13.67
C TYR A 5 -2.81 -9.34 -12.66
N CYS A 6 -3.02 -9.99 -11.49
CA CYS A 6 -3.66 -9.38 -10.34
C CYS A 6 -2.96 -9.78 -9.03
N GLY A 7 -2.54 -8.81 -8.24
CA GLY A 7 -1.97 -9.03 -6.90
C GLY A 7 -3.03 -9.39 -5.86
N ILE A 8 -2.66 -10.22 -4.87
CA ILE A 8 -3.52 -10.52 -3.72
C ILE A 8 -3.19 -9.55 -2.58
N CYS A 9 -4.21 -8.83 -2.12
CA CYS A 9 -4.17 -7.98 -0.93
C CYS A 9 -4.66 -8.74 0.32
N PRO A 10 -4.13 -8.46 1.53
CA PRO A 10 -4.71 -8.97 2.76
C PRO A 10 -6.20 -8.63 2.95
N TRP A 11 -6.68 -7.55 2.33
CA TRP A 11 -8.10 -7.20 2.30
C TRP A 11 -8.92 -8.24 1.52
N ASP A 12 -8.42 -8.74 0.38
CA ASP A 12 -9.09 -9.80 -0.38
C ASP A 12 -9.24 -11.08 0.46
N VAL A 13 -8.20 -11.43 1.22
CA VAL A 13 -8.25 -12.58 2.13
C VAL A 13 -9.33 -12.40 3.20
N ARG A 14 -9.45 -11.21 3.79
CA ARG A 14 -10.52 -10.92 4.77
C ARG A 14 -11.90 -10.98 4.11
N ALA A 15 -12.04 -10.41 2.92
CA ALA A 15 -13.28 -10.44 2.17
C ALA A 15 -13.68 -11.88 1.81
N PHE A 16 -12.76 -12.66 1.27
CA PHE A 16 -12.97 -14.08 0.93
C PHE A 16 -13.46 -14.92 2.13
N ARG A 17 -12.95 -14.62 3.32
CA ARG A 17 -13.32 -15.29 4.57
C ARG A 17 -14.58 -14.73 5.24
N GLY A 18 -15.28 -13.76 4.63
CA GLY A 18 -16.47 -13.14 5.22
C GLY A 18 -16.18 -12.21 6.42
N LEU A 19 -14.91 -11.80 6.62
CA LEU A 19 -14.48 -10.99 7.76
C LEU A 19 -14.44 -9.48 7.47
N ALA A 20 -14.63 -9.08 6.20
CA ALA A 20 -14.69 -7.68 5.82
C ALA A 20 -16.13 -7.15 5.93
N SER A 21 -16.31 -6.03 6.64
CA SER A 21 -17.62 -5.42 6.83
C SER A 21 -18.09 -4.68 5.58
N GLY A 22 -19.41 -4.62 5.37
CA GLY A 22 -20.02 -3.83 4.29
C GLY A 22 -19.94 -4.48 2.89
N ILE A 23 -19.53 -5.74 2.79
CA ILE A 23 -19.51 -6.48 1.52
C ILE A 23 -20.83 -7.21 1.31
N GLN A 24 -21.36 -7.09 0.10
CA GLN A 24 -22.47 -7.91 -0.39
C GLN A 24 -21.91 -9.03 -1.27
N TYR A 25 -22.35 -10.25 -1.02
CA TYR A 25 -21.98 -11.43 -1.78
C TYR A 25 -23.16 -11.90 -2.68
N PRO A 26 -22.91 -12.51 -3.86
CA PRO A 26 -21.60 -12.87 -4.42
C PRO A 26 -20.83 -11.64 -4.95
N ARG A 27 -19.48 -11.64 -4.78
CA ARG A 27 -18.60 -10.59 -5.28
C ARG A 27 -17.30 -11.18 -5.81
N LEU A 28 -16.85 -10.70 -6.97
CA LEU A 28 -15.49 -10.94 -7.45
C LEU A 28 -14.53 -10.04 -6.70
N LEU A 29 -13.39 -10.60 -6.29
CA LEU A 29 -12.32 -9.93 -5.56
C LEU A 29 -11.15 -9.59 -6.49
N GLY A 30 -10.08 -9.02 -5.92
CA GLY A 30 -8.92 -8.53 -6.64
C GLY A 30 -9.10 -7.07 -7.06
N HIS A 31 -8.06 -6.26 -6.82
CA HIS A 31 -8.09 -4.84 -7.13
C HIS A 31 -6.71 -4.28 -7.51
N GLU A 32 -5.69 -5.11 -7.58
CA GLU A 32 -4.32 -4.77 -7.96
C GLU A 32 -4.01 -5.35 -9.34
N ALA A 33 -4.63 -4.83 -10.43
CA ALA A 33 -4.58 -5.49 -11.72
C ALA A 33 -4.09 -4.61 -12.88
N ALA A 34 -3.35 -5.25 -13.77
CA ALA A 34 -2.90 -4.69 -15.04
C ALA A 34 -3.27 -5.63 -16.21
N GLY A 35 -3.40 -5.07 -17.38
CA GLY A 35 -3.78 -5.84 -18.58
C GLY A 35 -3.80 -4.96 -19.83
N ARG A 36 -4.67 -5.33 -20.78
CA ARG A 36 -4.75 -4.68 -22.10
C ARG A 36 -6.20 -4.39 -22.49
N VAL A 37 -6.42 -3.22 -23.08
CA VAL A 37 -7.72 -2.84 -23.63
C VAL A 37 -8.04 -3.72 -24.83
N THR A 38 -9.13 -4.49 -24.79
CA THR A 38 -9.58 -5.34 -25.90
C THR A 38 -10.81 -4.78 -26.60
N ARG A 39 -11.67 -4.06 -25.90
CA ARG A 39 -12.84 -3.38 -26.47
C ARG A 39 -13.08 -2.06 -25.77
N ILE A 40 -13.62 -1.09 -26.52
CA ILE A 40 -14.00 0.24 -26.01
C ILE A 40 -15.46 0.53 -26.38
N GLY A 41 -16.15 1.28 -25.54
CA GLY A 41 -17.48 1.84 -25.86
C GLY A 41 -17.36 3.03 -26.80
N GLU A 42 -18.45 3.38 -27.49
CA GLU A 42 -18.50 4.46 -28.50
C GLU A 42 -18.10 5.84 -27.96
N ALA A 43 -18.31 6.08 -26.66
CA ALA A 43 -18.00 7.35 -26.02
C ALA A 43 -16.56 7.45 -25.49
N VAL A 44 -15.79 6.38 -25.48
CA VAL A 44 -14.40 6.36 -24.95
C VAL A 44 -13.46 7.14 -25.86
N ARG A 45 -12.59 7.99 -25.27
CA ARG A 45 -11.65 8.85 -26.00
C ARG A 45 -10.22 8.79 -25.46
N SER A 46 -10.00 8.37 -24.23
CA SER A 46 -8.69 8.44 -23.56
C SER A 46 -7.82 7.20 -23.74
N VAL A 47 -8.38 6.09 -24.20
CA VAL A 47 -7.66 4.83 -24.41
C VAL A 47 -8.04 4.18 -25.73
N SER A 48 -7.15 3.35 -26.27
CA SER A 48 -7.32 2.65 -27.53
C SER A 48 -7.21 1.13 -27.33
N VAL A 49 -7.86 0.36 -28.21
CA VAL A 49 -7.70 -1.11 -28.26
C VAL A 49 -6.23 -1.47 -28.46
N GLY A 50 -5.74 -2.45 -27.71
CA GLY A 50 -4.35 -2.88 -27.69
C GLY A 50 -3.47 -2.15 -26.66
N GLN A 51 -3.94 -1.07 -26.06
CA GLN A 51 -3.17 -0.29 -25.09
C GLN A 51 -3.02 -1.03 -23.76
N ALA A 52 -1.80 -1.08 -23.24
CA ALA A 52 -1.48 -1.62 -21.92
C ALA A 52 -1.96 -0.64 -20.82
N VAL A 53 -2.66 -1.17 -19.82
CA VAL A 53 -3.34 -0.35 -18.80
C VAL A 53 -3.36 -1.02 -17.44
N VAL A 54 -3.37 -0.19 -16.39
CA VAL A 54 -3.78 -0.59 -15.04
C VAL A 54 -5.21 -0.13 -14.76
N VAL A 55 -5.91 -0.87 -13.92
CA VAL A 55 -7.31 -0.61 -13.57
C VAL A 55 -7.42 -0.18 -12.12
N ASN A 56 -8.07 0.96 -11.87
CA ASN A 56 -8.53 1.34 -10.54
C ASN A 56 -9.97 0.84 -10.37
N PHE A 57 -10.19 -0.09 -9.44
CA PHE A 57 -11.50 -0.70 -9.22
C PHE A 57 -12.44 0.16 -8.36
N ILE A 58 -11.99 1.28 -7.81
CA ILE A 58 -12.80 2.20 -7.02
C ILE A 58 -13.24 3.37 -7.90
N VAL A 59 -14.54 3.47 -8.14
CA VAL A 59 -15.16 4.58 -8.90
C VAL A 59 -15.71 5.59 -7.91
N GLN A 60 -15.06 6.71 -7.78
CA GLN A 60 -15.49 7.79 -6.89
C GLN A 60 -16.65 8.55 -7.51
N CYS A 61 -17.64 8.96 -6.69
CA CYS A 61 -18.85 9.62 -7.18
C CYS A 61 -18.63 11.06 -7.72
N GLY A 62 -17.49 11.69 -7.43
CA GLY A 62 -17.16 13.06 -7.85
C GLY A 62 -17.98 14.18 -7.21
N THR A 63 -19.10 13.89 -6.55
CA THR A 63 -20.11 14.89 -6.13
C THR A 63 -20.32 15.01 -4.63
N CYS A 64 -19.88 14.04 -3.81
CA CYS A 64 -20.02 14.13 -2.36
C CYS A 64 -19.05 15.17 -1.75
N PRO A 65 -19.27 15.60 -0.50
CA PRO A 65 -18.42 16.58 0.17
C PRO A 65 -16.91 16.20 0.18
N ALA A 66 -16.58 14.92 0.37
CA ALA A 66 -15.22 14.46 0.33
C ALA A 66 -14.59 14.62 -1.07
N CYS A 67 -15.27 14.17 -2.12
CA CYS A 67 -14.81 14.33 -3.50
C CYS A 67 -14.61 15.81 -3.90
N ARG A 68 -15.54 16.69 -3.52
CA ARG A 68 -15.44 18.14 -3.81
C ARG A 68 -14.26 18.82 -3.12
N ARG A 69 -13.75 18.23 -2.02
CA ARG A 69 -12.55 18.69 -1.30
C ARG A 69 -11.26 18.02 -1.77
N GLY A 70 -11.32 17.20 -2.83
CA GLY A 70 -10.17 16.44 -3.31
C GLY A 70 -9.84 15.18 -2.49
N LEU A 71 -10.64 14.86 -1.47
CA LEU A 71 -10.50 13.66 -0.63
C LEU A 71 -11.25 12.48 -1.27
N MET A 72 -10.95 12.18 -2.53
CA MET A 72 -11.66 11.19 -3.33
C MET A 72 -11.47 9.76 -2.79
N ASN A 73 -10.34 9.49 -2.14
CA ASN A 73 -10.05 8.22 -1.48
C ASN A 73 -11.04 7.85 -0.35
N VAL A 74 -11.66 8.83 0.27
CA VAL A 74 -12.72 8.65 1.29
C VAL A 74 -14.09 9.08 0.76
N CYS A 75 -14.36 8.78 -0.50
CA CYS A 75 -15.67 9.02 -1.12
C CYS A 75 -16.78 8.37 -0.31
N GLN A 76 -17.86 9.11 -0.02
CA GLN A 76 -18.99 8.62 0.78
C GLN A 76 -19.93 7.69 -0.01
N ARG A 77 -19.85 7.69 -1.33
CA ARG A 77 -20.69 6.89 -2.24
C ARG A 77 -19.84 6.30 -3.37
N PRO A 78 -18.78 5.53 -3.03
CA PRO A 78 -18.00 4.89 -4.07
C PRO A 78 -18.82 3.75 -4.69
N THR A 79 -18.57 3.50 -5.96
CA THR A 79 -18.96 2.25 -6.59
C THR A 79 -17.70 1.46 -6.89
N TYR A 80 -17.83 0.15 -6.92
CA TYR A 80 -16.69 -0.73 -7.13
C TYR A 80 -16.90 -1.49 -8.43
N GLY A 81 -15.89 -1.52 -9.28
CA GLY A 81 -15.85 -2.40 -10.43
C GLY A 81 -15.97 -3.87 -10.03
N ARG A 82 -16.24 -4.74 -10.99
CA ARG A 82 -16.06 -6.18 -10.79
C ARG A 82 -14.59 -6.46 -10.51
N GLY A 83 -14.30 -7.41 -9.62
CA GLY A 83 -12.93 -7.68 -9.17
C GLY A 83 -11.99 -8.16 -10.27
N GLY A 84 -10.70 -8.05 -9.99
CA GLY A 84 -9.60 -8.34 -10.92
C GLY A 84 -9.14 -9.80 -10.94
N PHE A 85 -9.68 -10.69 -10.09
CA PHE A 85 -9.45 -12.14 -10.24
C PHE A 85 -10.42 -12.69 -11.29
N ALA A 86 -10.22 -12.25 -12.53
CA ALA A 86 -11.03 -12.57 -13.69
C ALA A 86 -10.20 -12.34 -14.96
N GLU A 87 -10.51 -13.06 -16.02
CA GLU A 87 -9.84 -12.92 -17.33
C GLU A 87 -10.05 -11.52 -17.94
N ALA A 88 -11.22 -10.92 -17.70
CA ALA A 88 -11.53 -9.60 -18.24
C ALA A 88 -12.52 -8.82 -17.37
N VAL A 89 -12.43 -7.48 -17.44
CA VAL A 89 -13.32 -6.56 -16.74
C VAL A 89 -13.81 -5.43 -17.64
N THR A 90 -15.00 -4.93 -17.30
CA THR A 90 -15.55 -3.69 -17.89
C THR A 90 -15.51 -2.62 -16.81
N VAL A 91 -14.86 -1.50 -17.10
CA VAL A 91 -14.68 -0.38 -16.16
C VAL A 91 -14.89 0.96 -16.87
N PRO A 92 -15.26 2.03 -16.16
CA PRO A 92 -15.31 3.37 -16.73
C PRO A 92 -13.94 3.81 -17.26
N GLU A 93 -13.93 4.59 -18.32
CA GLU A 93 -12.72 5.18 -18.93
C GLU A 93 -11.85 5.92 -17.90
N THR A 94 -12.47 6.64 -16.97
CA THR A 94 -11.79 7.39 -15.91
C THR A 94 -10.98 6.54 -14.94
N ASN A 95 -11.20 5.24 -14.94
CA ASN A 95 -10.59 4.26 -14.07
C ASN A 95 -9.53 3.40 -14.76
N VAL A 96 -9.18 3.75 -16.00
CA VAL A 96 -8.18 3.05 -16.82
C VAL A 96 -6.99 3.98 -17.03
N PHE A 97 -5.79 3.50 -16.70
CA PHE A 97 -4.55 4.30 -16.73
C PHE A 97 -3.52 3.60 -17.62
N PRO A 98 -3.21 4.17 -18.78
CA PRO A 98 -2.16 3.65 -19.65
C PRO A 98 -0.79 3.68 -19.00
N PHE A 99 0.02 2.63 -19.21
CA PHE A 99 1.40 2.58 -18.76
C PHE A 99 2.38 2.39 -19.93
N ASN A 100 3.66 2.67 -19.66
CA ASN A 100 4.73 2.56 -20.64
C ASN A 100 4.83 1.11 -21.17
N PRO A 101 4.82 0.89 -22.48
CA PRO A 101 4.95 -0.47 -23.07
C PRO A 101 6.22 -1.23 -22.66
N LYS A 102 7.24 -0.54 -22.12
CA LYS A 102 8.46 -1.18 -21.59
C LYS A 102 8.30 -1.68 -20.15
N THR A 103 7.28 -1.20 -19.43
CA THR A 103 6.95 -1.65 -18.09
C THR A 103 6.25 -3.01 -18.18
N SER A 104 6.67 -3.98 -17.38
CA SER A 104 5.98 -5.28 -17.36
C SER A 104 4.61 -5.14 -16.70
N PRO A 105 3.59 -5.90 -17.15
CA PRO A 105 2.27 -5.90 -16.51
C PRO A 105 2.32 -6.29 -15.03
N GLN A 106 3.25 -7.18 -14.63
CA GLN A 106 3.47 -7.53 -13.23
C GLN A 106 3.89 -6.31 -12.40
N ALA A 107 4.81 -5.49 -12.91
CA ALA A 107 5.21 -4.26 -12.23
C ALA A 107 4.06 -3.25 -12.18
N ALA A 108 3.35 -3.08 -13.30
CA ALA A 108 2.22 -2.16 -13.41
C ALA A 108 1.08 -2.49 -12.43
N ALA A 109 0.85 -3.78 -12.12
CA ALA A 109 -0.16 -4.22 -11.14
C ALA A 109 0.10 -3.69 -9.73
N PHE A 110 1.35 -3.31 -9.39
CA PHE A 110 1.67 -2.65 -8.10
C PHE A 110 1.23 -1.19 -8.01
N THR A 111 0.66 -0.62 -9.06
CA THR A 111 0.21 0.78 -9.04
C THR A 111 -0.79 1.04 -7.93
N GLU A 112 -1.73 0.13 -7.72
CA GLU A 112 -2.75 0.30 -6.67
C GLU A 112 -2.09 0.34 -5.28
N PRO A 113 -1.36 -0.69 -4.79
CA PRO A 113 -0.79 -0.65 -3.46
C PRO A 113 0.27 0.45 -3.29
N LEU A 114 1.05 0.77 -4.33
CA LEU A 114 2.00 1.89 -4.28
C LEU A 114 1.29 3.25 -4.18
N SER A 115 0.13 3.39 -4.79
CA SER A 115 -0.68 4.62 -4.69
C SER A 115 -1.19 4.86 -3.26
N CYS A 116 -1.57 3.78 -2.55
CA CYS A 116 -1.92 3.84 -1.14
C CYS A 116 -0.72 4.25 -0.27
N VAL A 117 0.47 3.70 -0.56
CA VAL A 117 1.72 4.09 0.10
C VAL A 117 2.03 5.57 -0.12
N LEU A 118 1.97 6.05 -1.37
CA LEU A 118 2.15 7.47 -1.68
C LEU A 118 1.18 8.37 -0.91
N ARG A 119 -0.07 7.95 -0.78
CA ARG A 119 -1.06 8.66 0.04
C ARG A 119 -0.62 8.71 1.49
N GLY A 120 -0.16 7.59 2.04
CA GLY A 120 0.35 7.49 3.41
C GLY A 120 1.53 8.42 3.67
N GLU A 121 2.51 8.42 2.79
CA GLU A 121 3.71 9.26 2.91
C GLU A 121 3.40 10.76 2.77
N ARG A 122 2.48 11.13 1.89
CA ARG A 122 2.00 12.53 1.81
C ARG A 122 1.27 12.98 3.06
N MET A 123 0.51 12.09 3.71
CA MET A 123 -0.14 12.40 4.99
C MET A 123 0.89 12.59 6.11
N LEU A 124 2.03 11.90 6.03
CA LEU A 124 3.16 12.11 6.93
C LEU A 124 3.91 13.41 6.66
N ASP A 125 3.74 14.02 5.48
CA ASP A 125 4.38 15.28 5.10
C ASP A 125 5.91 15.26 5.33
N ILE A 126 6.55 14.18 4.88
CA ILE A 126 7.99 13.95 5.05
C ILE A 126 8.77 15.04 4.32
N GLN A 127 9.72 15.64 5.05
CA GLN A 127 10.63 16.64 4.50
C GLN A 127 12.02 16.04 4.24
N PRO A 128 12.76 16.54 3.25
CA PRO A 128 14.14 16.09 2.99
C PRO A 128 15.03 16.25 4.24
N GLY A 129 15.79 15.20 4.56
CA GLY A 129 16.67 15.14 5.72
C GLY A 129 16.02 14.64 7.01
N GLU A 130 14.71 14.46 7.05
CA GLU A 130 14.03 13.84 8.19
C GLU A 130 14.32 12.35 8.29
N THR A 131 14.16 11.79 9.49
CA THR A 131 14.23 10.36 9.75
C THR A 131 12.83 9.75 9.73
N ALA A 132 12.59 8.81 8.82
CA ALA A 132 11.36 8.04 8.71
C ALA A 132 11.55 6.62 9.27
N LEU A 133 10.64 6.19 10.15
CA LEU A 133 10.57 4.83 10.70
C LEU A 133 9.44 4.05 10.03
N VAL A 134 9.75 2.89 9.45
CA VAL A 134 8.76 1.97 8.86
C VAL A 134 8.63 0.75 9.76
N ILE A 135 7.44 0.53 10.32
CA ILE A 135 7.11 -0.64 11.13
C ILE A 135 6.46 -1.70 10.27
N GLY A 136 7.19 -2.82 10.10
CA GLY A 136 6.84 -3.91 9.20
C GLY A 136 7.54 -3.77 7.84
N ALA A 137 8.33 -4.78 7.45
CA ALA A 137 9.00 -4.88 6.17
C ALA A 137 8.33 -5.93 5.24
N GLY A 138 7.01 -6.00 5.27
CA GLY A 138 6.21 -6.68 4.25
C GLY A 138 6.17 -5.87 2.94
N PRO A 139 5.42 -6.33 1.91
CA PRO A 139 5.38 -5.64 0.60
C PRO A 139 5.06 -4.15 0.71
N ILE A 140 4.09 -3.80 1.56
CA ILE A 140 3.70 -2.41 1.81
C ILE A 140 4.84 -1.63 2.48
N GLY A 141 5.45 -2.17 3.54
CA GLY A 141 6.56 -1.50 4.23
C GLY A 141 7.77 -1.30 3.32
N LEU A 142 8.09 -2.29 2.46
CA LEU A 142 9.17 -2.18 1.49
C LEU A 142 8.90 -1.08 0.44
N MET A 143 7.65 -0.83 0.08
CA MET A 143 7.27 0.31 -0.76
C MET A 143 7.33 1.63 0.02
N HIS A 144 6.93 1.67 1.31
CA HIS A 144 7.11 2.84 2.18
C HIS A 144 8.58 3.26 2.28
N ILE A 145 9.50 2.31 2.48
CA ILE A 145 10.95 2.56 2.53
C ILE A 145 11.41 3.28 1.25
N GLN A 146 11.01 2.78 0.09
CA GLN A 146 11.39 3.38 -1.19
C GLN A 146 10.82 4.79 -1.37
N VAL A 147 9.52 4.98 -1.06
CA VAL A 147 8.86 6.28 -1.24
C VAL A 147 9.39 7.32 -0.24
N ALA A 148 9.60 6.96 1.02
CA ALA A 148 10.20 7.85 2.02
C ALA A 148 11.59 8.33 1.58
N ARG A 149 12.42 7.43 1.01
CA ARG A 149 13.71 7.81 0.40
C ARG A 149 13.56 8.75 -0.77
N LEU A 150 12.59 8.52 -1.66
CA LEU A 150 12.31 9.44 -2.77
C LEU A 150 11.91 10.84 -2.29
N PHE A 151 11.33 10.94 -1.09
CA PHE A 151 11.04 12.22 -0.43
C PHE A 151 12.25 12.80 0.31
N GLY A 152 13.40 12.12 0.27
CA GLY A 152 14.66 12.60 0.85
C GLY A 152 14.84 12.23 2.32
N ALA A 153 14.05 11.31 2.87
CA ALA A 153 14.21 10.84 4.24
C ALA A 153 15.38 9.84 4.38
N ARG A 154 15.99 9.87 5.55
CA ARG A 154 16.75 8.77 6.11
C ARG A 154 15.78 7.72 6.65
N VAL A 155 15.90 6.45 6.25
CA VAL A 155 14.89 5.44 6.59
C VAL A 155 15.42 4.41 7.58
N LEU A 156 14.68 4.23 8.68
CA LEU A 156 14.81 3.12 9.61
C LEU A 156 13.66 2.15 9.36
N ALA A 157 13.92 0.84 9.41
CA ALA A 157 12.89 -0.18 9.22
C ALA A 157 12.92 -1.22 10.34
N ALA A 158 11.75 -1.64 10.83
CA ALA A 158 11.63 -2.64 11.87
C ALA A 158 10.77 -3.83 11.40
N ASP A 159 11.28 -5.06 11.58
CA ASP A 159 10.53 -6.31 11.37
C ASP A 159 11.15 -7.41 12.25
N LEU A 160 10.36 -8.46 12.55
CA LEU A 160 10.83 -9.61 13.32
C LEU A 160 11.60 -10.63 12.46
N ARG A 161 11.45 -10.60 11.15
CA ARG A 161 12.01 -11.59 10.21
C ARG A 161 13.32 -11.10 9.61
N PRO A 162 14.44 -11.81 9.84
CA PRO A 162 15.75 -11.40 9.31
C PRO A 162 15.76 -11.25 7.79
N GLU A 163 15.07 -12.14 7.05
CA GLU A 163 14.99 -12.07 5.60
C GLU A 163 14.27 -10.82 5.09
N ARG A 164 13.28 -10.32 5.84
CA ARG A 164 12.57 -9.06 5.52
C ARG A 164 13.41 -7.85 5.85
N LEU A 165 14.19 -7.90 6.91
CA LEU A 165 15.15 -6.84 7.26
C LEU A 165 16.26 -6.73 6.21
N GLU A 166 16.71 -7.86 5.66
CA GLU A 166 17.68 -7.83 4.57
C GLU A 166 17.09 -7.21 3.29
N MET A 167 15.85 -7.58 2.95
CA MET A 167 15.14 -6.94 1.84
C MET A 167 14.93 -5.44 2.10
N ALA A 168 14.65 -5.03 3.35
CA ALA A 168 14.52 -3.62 3.71
C ALA A 168 15.80 -2.83 3.44
N ARG A 169 16.99 -3.40 3.74
CA ARG A 169 18.30 -2.79 3.36
C ARG A 169 18.43 -2.65 1.86
N GLN A 170 18.10 -3.69 1.11
CA GLN A 170 18.15 -3.66 -0.36
C GLN A 170 17.22 -2.62 -0.96
N MET A 171 16.05 -2.40 -0.35
CA MET A 171 15.10 -1.35 -0.73
C MET A 171 15.49 0.03 -0.19
N GLY A 172 16.53 0.11 0.63
CA GLY A 172 17.20 1.32 1.03
C GLY A 172 16.94 1.82 2.44
N ALA A 173 16.52 0.96 3.35
CA ALA A 173 16.61 1.27 4.77
C ALA A 173 18.08 1.36 5.20
N GLU A 174 18.47 2.48 5.83
CA GLU A 174 19.83 2.70 6.32
C GLU A 174 20.09 1.91 7.61
N VAL A 175 19.08 1.84 8.47
CA VAL A 175 19.12 1.08 9.71
C VAL A 175 17.96 0.10 9.74
N VAL A 176 18.23 -1.14 10.11
CA VAL A 176 17.18 -2.14 10.34
C VAL A 176 17.21 -2.61 11.79
N ILE A 177 16.02 -2.80 12.35
CA ILE A 177 15.81 -3.09 13.76
C ILE A 177 15.00 -4.38 13.87
N ASN A 178 15.49 -5.33 14.66
CA ASN A 178 14.69 -6.50 15.06
C ASN A 178 14.13 -6.28 16.48
N PRO A 179 12.83 -5.96 16.63
CA PRO A 179 12.24 -5.74 17.95
C PRO A 179 12.16 -7.01 18.82
N GLY A 180 12.43 -8.17 18.27
CA GLY A 180 12.56 -9.43 19.02
C GLY A 180 13.89 -9.56 19.76
N GLU A 181 14.90 -8.78 19.36
CA GLU A 181 16.26 -8.84 19.91
C GLU A 181 16.60 -7.61 20.75
N GLN A 182 15.93 -6.49 20.55
CA GLN A 182 16.18 -5.22 21.22
C GLN A 182 14.91 -4.37 21.36
N SER A 183 14.91 -3.43 22.29
CA SER A 183 13.83 -2.45 22.42
C SER A 183 13.73 -1.58 21.18
N LEU A 184 12.55 -1.52 20.54
CA LEU A 184 12.30 -0.65 19.38
C LEU A 184 12.64 0.80 19.68
N LYS A 185 12.17 1.30 20.86
CA LYS A 185 12.41 2.69 21.29
C LYS A 185 13.90 2.98 21.43
N ASP A 186 14.61 2.12 22.16
CA ASP A 186 16.03 2.36 22.43
C ASP A 186 16.87 2.29 21.14
N ALA A 187 16.53 1.36 20.25
CA ALA A 187 17.19 1.24 18.95
C ALA A 187 16.95 2.47 18.06
N VAL A 188 15.72 3.01 18.01
CA VAL A 188 15.40 4.23 17.25
C VAL A 188 16.14 5.42 17.86
N LEU A 189 16.11 5.59 19.19
CA LEU A 189 16.83 6.68 19.86
C LEU A 189 18.33 6.60 19.65
N ALA A 190 18.93 5.40 19.73
CA ALA A 190 20.34 5.21 19.45
C ALA A 190 20.70 5.56 17.99
N ALA A 191 19.83 5.20 17.04
CA ALA A 191 20.04 5.49 15.63
C ALA A 191 19.82 6.97 15.26
N THR A 192 19.25 7.78 16.17
CA THR A 192 18.90 9.20 15.96
C THR A 192 19.52 10.13 17.00
N ASP A 193 20.62 9.72 17.65
CA ASP A 193 21.32 10.49 18.68
C ASP A 193 20.38 11.01 19.79
N GLY A 194 19.37 10.22 20.15
CA GLY A 194 18.37 10.53 21.16
C GLY A 194 17.19 11.39 20.69
N TRP A 195 17.19 11.84 19.43
CA TRP A 195 16.13 12.71 18.89
C TRP A 195 14.80 11.96 18.68
N GLY A 196 14.84 10.77 18.09
CA GLY A 196 13.68 9.98 17.66
C GLY A 196 13.38 10.12 16.15
N ALA A 197 12.34 9.45 15.69
CA ALA A 197 11.90 9.49 14.29
C ALA A 197 10.96 10.69 14.05
N ASP A 198 11.20 11.47 12.99
CA ASP A 198 10.35 12.60 12.61
C ASP A 198 9.01 12.14 12.04
N ALA A 199 9.02 11.00 11.34
CA ALA A 199 7.83 10.37 10.78
C ALA A 199 7.85 8.87 11.02
N ALA A 200 6.68 8.24 11.22
CA ALA A 200 6.57 6.80 11.31
C ALA A 200 5.35 6.27 10.55
N ALA A 201 5.54 5.19 9.77
CA ALA A 201 4.47 4.46 9.10
C ALA A 201 4.29 3.09 9.78
N VAL A 202 3.11 2.83 10.37
CA VAL A 202 2.78 1.53 10.98
C VAL A 202 2.03 0.70 9.95
N THR A 203 2.74 -0.22 9.29
CA THR A 203 2.21 -1.02 8.17
C THR A 203 1.70 -2.40 8.58
N VAL A 204 1.69 -2.69 9.88
CA VAL A 204 1.19 -3.93 10.48
C VAL A 204 0.00 -3.60 11.36
N GLY A 205 -1.13 -4.29 11.15
CA GLY A 205 -2.37 -4.07 11.92
C GLY A 205 -2.32 -4.65 13.31
N SER A 206 -1.65 -3.98 14.25
CA SER A 206 -1.50 -4.37 15.66
C SER A 206 -1.59 -3.15 16.56
N ALA A 207 -2.48 -3.19 17.57
CA ALA A 207 -2.61 -2.14 18.57
C ALA A 207 -1.29 -1.94 19.32
N ARG A 208 -0.65 -3.03 19.73
CA ARG A 208 0.64 -3.03 20.40
C ARG A 208 1.71 -2.26 19.61
N LEU A 209 1.81 -2.49 18.30
CA LEU A 209 2.82 -1.80 17.48
C LEU A 209 2.52 -0.31 17.36
N VAL A 210 1.26 0.12 17.32
CA VAL A 210 0.88 1.53 17.36
C VAL A 210 1.31 2.16 18.70
N GLU A 211 1.06 1.47 19.81
CA GLU A 211 1.44 1.91 21.16
C GLU A 211 2.97 2.00 21.33
N GLU A 212 3.71 1.00 20.87
CA GLU A 212 5.17 0.94 20.93
C GLU A 212 5.85 1.95 19.98
N THR A 213 5.19 2.36 18.90
CA THR A 213 5.75 3.33 17.95
C THR A 213 5.66 4.77 18.47
N LEU A 214 4.58 5.14 19.18
CA LEU A 214 4.38 6.52 19.62
C LEU A 214 5.58 7.10 20.41
N PRO A 215 6.15 6.39 21.40
CA PRO A 215 7.29 6.91 22.17
C PRO A 215 8.63 6.98 21.40
N THR A 216 8.70 6.41 20.19
CA THR A 216 9.90 6.49 19.32
C THR A 216 9.98 7.80 18.54
N LEU A 217 8.89 8.58 18.50
CA LEU A 217 8.82 9.80 17.72
C LEU A 217 9.63 10.93 18.33
N ALA A 218 10.20 11.74 17.48
CA ALA A 218 10.80 13.05 17.83
C ALA A 218 9.70 14.04 18.29
N ARG A 219 10.11 15.18 18.87
CA ARG A 219 9.20 16.32 19.11
C ARG A 219 8.69 16.85 17.76
N GLY A 220 7.38 17.11 17.66
CA GLY A 220 6.73 17.48 16.41
C GLY A 220 6.51 16.30 15.43
N GLY A 221 6.88 15.09 15.84
CA GLY A 221 6.82 13.89 15.03
C GLY A 221 5.41 13.48 14.60
N ARG A 222 5.33 12.69 13.55
CA ARG A 222 4.07 12.24 12.91
C ARG A 222 4.04 10.73 12.81
N MET A 223 2.89 10.11 13.13
CA MET A 223 2.68 8.67 12.99
C MET A 223 1.45 8.41 12.13
N ASN A 224 1.61 7.65 11.06
CA ASN A 224 0.52 7.15 10.23
C ASN A 224 0.19 5.70 10.61
N ILE A 225 -1.02 5.48 11.14
CA ILE A 225 -1.60 4.15 11.28
C ILE A 225 -2.10 3.73 9.90
N PHE A 226 -1.19 3.12 9.11
CA PHE A 226 -1.47 2.75 7.73
C PHE A 226 -2.31 1.47 7.64
N ALA A 227 -1.97 0.45 8.41
CA ALA A 227 -2.71 -0.80 8.42
C ALA A 227 -3.87 -0.76 9.42
N GLY A 228 -5.06 -1.12 8.97
CA GLY A 228 -6.21 -1.31 9.86
C GLY A 228 -6.00 -2.50 10.80
N ILE A 229 -6.45 -2.38 12.06
CA ILE A 229 -6.30 -3.39 13.10
C ILE A 229 -7.47 -4.38 13.02
N TYR A 230 -7.15 -5.67 12.83
CA TYR A 230 -8.12 -6.76 12.77
C TYR A 230 -7.63 -8.00 13.51
N PRO A 231 -8.46 -8.59 14.39
CA PRO A 231 -9.78 -8.11 14.84
C PRO A 231 -9.69 -6.72 15.47
N LYS A 232 -10.79 -5.97 15.49
CA LYS A 232 -10.83 -4.62 16.09
C LYS A 232 -10.47 -4.72 17.57
N GLU A 233 -9.49 -3.95 17.98
CA GLU A 233 -9.07 -3.79 19.37
C GLU A 233 -8.79 -2.31 19.67
N PRO A 234 -8.98 -1.86 20.90
CA PRO A 234 -8.63 -0.51 21.30
C PRO A 234 -7.11 -0.32 21.32
N VAL A 235 -6.66 0.92 21.09
CA VAL A 235 -5.27 1.34 21.22
C VAL A 235 -5.16 2.33 22.36
N SER A 236 -4.22 2.11 23.29
CA SER A 236 -3.94 3.01 24.40
C SER A 236 -2.79 3.95 24.04
N LEU A 237 -3.09 5.22 23.85
CA LEU A 237 -2.07 6.26 23.58
C LEU A 237 -1.98 7.22 24.75
N ASP A 238 -0.76 7.56 25.16
CA ASP A 238 -0.53 8.58 26.21
C ASP A 238 -0.84 9.98 25.66
N PRO A 239 -1.93 10.63 26.13
CA PRO A 239 -2.29 11.95 25.68
C PRO A 239 -1.30 13.04 26.08
N ASN A 240 -0.58 12.85 27.20
CA ASN A 240 0.44 13.81 27.64
C ASN A 240 1.68 13.74 26.74
N LEU A 241 2.03 12.53 26.28
CA LEU A 241 3.11 12.38 25.30
C LEU A 241 2.78 13.11 24.00
N ILE A 242 1.53 12.95 23.51
CA ILE A 242 1.04 13.65 22.31
C ILE A 242 1.07 15.17 22.54
N HIS A 243 0.51 15.64 23.67
CA HIS A 243 0.40 17.06 23.97
C HIS A 243 1.77 17.74 24.13
N TYR A 244 2.61 17.22 25.01
CA TYR A 244 3.88 17.89 25.37
C TYR A 244 5.00 17.74 24.33
N ARG A 245 4.85 16.82 23.38
CA ARG A 245 5.78 16.67 22.26
C ARG A 245 5.20 17.17 20.93
N GLU A 246 3.96 17.71 20.93
CA GLU A 246 3.26 18.18 19.74
C GLU A 246 3.17 17.10 18.64
N LEU A 247 2.90 15.85 19.05
CA LEU A 247 2.83 14.74 18.11
C LEU A 247 1.54 14.76 17.29
N ARG A 248 1.60 14.28 16.06
CA ARG A 248 0.43 14.07 15.20
C ARG A 248 0.24 12.59 14.94
N VAL A 249 -0.91 12.05 15.34
CA VAL A 249 -1.34 10.68 15.03
C VAL A 249 -2.43 10.78 13.98
N LEU A 250 -2.22 10.11 12.85
CA LEU A 250 -3.09 10.18 11.68
C LEU A 250 -3.30 8.80 11.07
N GLY A 251 -4.23 8.69 10.14
CA GLY A 251 -4.46 7.49 9.34
C GLY A 251 -4.60 7.83 7.86
N SER A 252 -4.31 6.87 7.01
CA SER A 252 -4.55 6.96 5.58
C SER A 252 -5.29 5.72 5.09
N SER A 253 -6.12 5.87 4.08
CA SER A 253 -6.89 4.77 3.48
C SER A 253 -7.04 5.01 2.00
N ASP A 254 -6.89 3.96 1.22
CA ASP A 254 -6.99 4.00 -0.24
C ASP A 254 -6.11 5.10 -0.86
N SER A 255 -6.39 5.48 -2.09
CA SER A 255 -5.66 6.52 -2.82
C SER A 255 -6.58 7.39 -3.67
N THR A 256 -6.12 8.58 -4.01
CA THR A 256 -6.80 9.42 -5.01
C THR A 256 -6.34 9.04 -6.42
N PRO A 257 -7.10 9.41 -7.48
CA PRO A 257 -6.63 9.24 -8.86
C PRO A 257 -5.31 9.96 -9.16
N ALA A 258 -4.95 11.00 -8.40
CA ALA A 258 -3.66 11.68 -8.52
C ALA A 258 -2.52 10.82 -7.95
N ASP A 259 -2.74 10.20 -6.77
CA ASP A 259 -1.78 9.27 -6.17
C ASP A 259 -1.57 8.05 -7.09
N PHE A 260 -2.67 7.54 -7.69
CA PHE A 260 -2.62 6.42 -8.62
C PHE A 260 -1.78 6.72 -9.86
N ARG A 261 -1.97 7.88 -10.50
CA ARG A 261 -1.13 8.32 -11.62
C ARG A 261 0.32 8.49 -11.25
N GLN A 262 0.61 9.05 -10.07
CA GLN A 262 1.99 9.22 -9.63
C GLN A 262 2.67 7.88 -9.31
N ALA A 263 1.96 6.94 -8.67
CA ALA A 263 2.47 5.59 -8.43
C ALA A 263 2.87 4.91 -9.74
N LEU A 264 1.99 4.97 -10.74
CA LEU A 264 2.27 4.43 -12.07
C LEU A 264 3.49 5.09 -12.70
N ALA A 265 3.61 6.41 -12.60
CA ALA A 265 4.77 7.14 -13.12
C ALA A 265 6.09 6.72 -12.44
N LEU A 266 6.09 6.49 -11.13
CA LEU A 266 7.28 6.00 -10.41
C LEU A 266 7.69 4.59 -10.88
N ILE A 267 6.73 3.72 -11.16
CA ILE A 267 6.97 2.39 -11.71
C ILE A 267 7.51 2.50 -13.14
N ASP A 268 6.86 3.27 -14.00
CA ASP A 268 7.25 3.48 -15.41
C ASP A 268 8.66 4.07 -15.56
N GLN A 269 9.10 4.88 -14.60
CA GLN A 269 10.43 5.50 -14.55
C GLN A 269 11.48 4.62 -13.86
N GLY A 270 11.09 3.44 -13.33
CA GLY A 270 11.99 2.57 -12.59
C GLY A 270 12.43 3.12 -11.22
N GLN A 271 11.75 4.16 -10.71
CA GLN A 271 12.04 4.76 -9.41
C GLN A 271 11.50 3.92 -8.25
N ALA A 272 10.43 3.14 -8.48
CA ALA A 272 9.91 2.16 -7.55
C ALA A 272 10.25 0.74 -8.06
N GLN A 273 11.06 0.02 -7.31
CA GLN A 273 11.46 -1.35 -7.60
C GLN A 273 10.46 -2.33 -6.98
N VAL A 274 9.49 -2.78 -7.76
CA VAL A 274 8.38 -3.60 -7.26
C VAL A 274 8.48 -5.08 -7.64
N LEU A 275 9.16 -5.41 -8.74
CA LEU A 275 9.32 -6.81 -9.19
C LEU A 275 10.00 -7.72 -8.15
N PRO A 276 11.05 -7.28 -7.43
CA PRO A 276 11.67 -8.10 -6.39
C PRO A 276 10.72 -8.43 -5.22
N LEU A 277 9.58 -7.74 -5.11
CA LEU A 277 8.57 -7.99 -4.07
C LEU A 277 7.65 -9.17 -4.42
N ILE A 278 7.65 -9.67 -5.66
CA ILE A 278 6.85 -10.83 -6.07
C ILE A 278 7.56 -12.08 -5.56
N SER A 279 6.96 -12.75 -4.59
CA SER A 279 7.49 -14.01 -4.04
C SER A 279 6.83 -15.25 -4.63
N HIS A 280 5.59 -15.13 -5.11
CA HIS A 280 4.81 -16.22 -5.70
C HIS A 280 4.04 -15.71 -6.91
N LEU A 281 4.09 -16.50 -7.98
CA LEU A 281 3.29 -16.32 -9.19
C LEU A 281 2.47 -17.59 -9.37
N LEU A 282 1.15 -17.49 -9.36
CA LEU A 282 0.23 -18.62 -9.40
C LEU A 282 -0.83 -18.42 -10.49
N PRO A 283 -1.29 -19.48 -11.16
CA PRO A 283 -2.43 -19.37 -12.07
C PRO A 283 -3.74 -19.13 -11.32
N LEU A 284 -4.79 -18.69 -12.03
CA LEU A 284 -6.08 -18.33 -11.43
C LEU A 284 -6.74 -19.49 -10.68
N GLU A 285 -6.58 -20.74 -11.16
CA GLU A 285 -7.10 -21.94 -10.52
C GLU A 285 -6.51 -22.17 -9.12
N ARG A 286 -5.32 -21.62 -8.84
CA ARG A 286 -4.65 -21.69 -7.52
C ARG A 286 -4.88 -20.45 -6.66
N LEU A 287 -5.89 -19.62 -6.98
CA LEU A 287 -6.20 -18.40 -6.21
C LEU A 287 -6.40 -18.69 -4.73
N THR A 288 -7.12 -19.77 -4.39
CA THR A 288 -7.35 -20.13 -2.96
C THR A 288 -6.04 -20.44 -2.23
N GLU A 289 -5.10 -21.10 -2.88
CA GLU A 289 -3.75 -21.33 -2.32
C GLU A 289 -3.02 -19.99 -2.10
N GLY A 290 -3.08 -19.10 -3.09
CA GLY A 290 -2.53 -17.75 -2.96
C GLY A 290 -3.11 -16.99 -1.76
N MET A 291 -4.42 -17.10 -1.51
CA MET A 291 -5.09 -16.51 -0.34
C MET A 291 -4.54 -17.08 0.98
N GLU A 292 -4.29 -18.40 1.07
CA GLU A 292 -3.72 -19.02 2.27
C GLU A 292 -2.26 -18.63 2.49
N ILE A 293 -1.44 -18.47 1.43
CA ILE A 293 -0.05 -17.97 1.53
C ILE A 293 -0.05 -16.55 2.12
N VAL A 294 -0.91 -15.66 1.60
CA VAL A 294 -1.03 -14.28 2.12
C VAL A 294 -1.51 -14.25 3.55
N LYS A 295 -2.51 -15.07 3.90
CA LYS A 295 -3.02 -15.21 5.27
C LYS A 295 -1.95 -15.67 6.26
N ALA A 296 -1.12 -16.61 5.86
CA ALA A 296 0.00 -17.12 6.66
C ALA A 296 1.19 -16.15 6.70
N ALA A 297 1.09 -15.01 6.00
CA ALA A 297 2.18 -14.04 5.81
C ALA A 297 3.48 -14.69 5.27
N GLN A 298 3.37 -15.74 4.49
CA GLN A 298 4.48 -16.42 3.84
C GLN A 298 4.93 -15.62 2.60
N GLY A 299 6.23 -15.42 2.47
CA GLY A 299 6.77 -14.60 1.37
C GLY A 299 6.42 -13.11 1.48
N LEU A 300 6.32 -12.47 0.31
CA LEU A 300 5.96 -11.05 0.15
C LEU A 300 4.66 -10.91 -0.66
N LYS A 301 4.71 -10.46 -1.93
CA LYS A 301 3.53 -10.35 -2.78
C LYS A 301 3.24 -11.68 -3.49
N VAL A 302 2.01 -12.14 -3.38
CA VAL A 302 1.47 -13.21 -4.24
C VAL A 302 0.73 -12.54 -5.40
N MET A 303 1.06 -12.96 -6.61
CA MET A 303 0.46 -12.44 -7.84
C MET A 303 -0.20 -13.59 -8.60
N ILE A 304 -1.36 -13.33 -9.15
CA ILE A 304 -2.10 -14.28 -10.00
C ILE A 304 -1.83 -13.93 -11.46
N ASP A 305 -1.35 -14.91 -12.20
CA ASP A 305 -1.29 -14.92 -13.66
C ASP A 305 -2.66 -15.36 -14.18
N LEU A 306 -3.29 -14.51 -14.98
CA LEU A 306 -4.66 -14.70 -15.43
C LEU A 306 -4.74 -15.40 -16.79
N HIS A 307 -3.56 -15.76 -17.36
CA HIS A 307 -3.43 -16.48 -18.63
C HIS A 307 -2.72 -17.83 -18.52
N ALA A 308 -2.17 -18.17 -17.32
CA ALA A 308 -1.41 -19.41 -17.11
C ALA A 308 -2.32 -20.62 -16.91
#